data_140dc23fd9a4feb3bd7501bf5c453563
#
_entry.id   140dc23fd9a4feb3bd7501bf5c453563
#
_cell.length_a   1.000
_cell.length_b   1.000
_cell.length_c   1.000
_cell.angle_alpha   90.00
_cell.angle_beta   90.00
_cell.angle_gamma   90.00
#
_symmetry.space_group_name_H-M   'P 1'
#
loop_
_entity.id
_entity.type
_entity.pdbx_description
1 polymer ?
#
loop_
_entity_poly.entity_id
_entity_poly.type
_entity_poly.pdbx_seq_one_letter_code
_entity_poly.pdbx_strand_id
1 'polypeptide(L)'
;MTAGSNDGLDRRNFMIASVATVGAATLMAGSAGAQTQPDQGGEETKGSGGTVYTGDVIDGKQVVSALDIADLEPGKTHSFYFKGVQMPTGYTWYVSVMVVKGASPGKRLGLIGGVHGDEMNPIRMIQKVMGGLDPAAMSGTVMAVFDVSRPALESMGRRWPSSDRGIDLIDINRLFPGNENAPDAARRHAGLVFNRLLRPNIDYGLDFHTAATGMDATAFHLARMDIPEVRAMAELYPIDQIFDNKAEPGILANALIDAGIPALTPEIGLPRIFDGAMIDLFVEGTMNVIKHHGIVPGAIGRTGKDTNVFVADGLLPVITTHGGFLELLVQLNQAVEAGQKVAIQRNTFGEVVAEYAAPRAGKIGARRTDATAEPGTPIIFILFDSATAVGGDVVVE
;
A
#
# COMPACT_ATOMS: atom_id res chain seq x y z
N MET A 1 -11.65 -61.18 -41.38
CA MET A 1 -10.21 -61.50 -41.34
C MET A 1 -9.50 -60.29 -40.80
N THR A 2 -8.80 -60.46 -39.69
CA THR A 2 -7.82 -59.64 -39.01
C THR A 2 -8.20 -58.25 -38.46
N ALA A 3 -8.38 -58.28 -37.15
CA ALA A 3 -8.46 -57.13 -36.24
C ALA A 3 -7.11 -56.39 -36.16
N GLY A 4 -7.17 -55.06 -36.11
CA GLY A 4 -6.06 -54.23 -35.76
C GLY A 4 -6.36 -53.53 -34.43
N SER A 5 -5.64 -53.83 -33.39
CA SER A 5 -5.72 -53.25 -32.06
C SER A 5 -5.21 -51.80 -32.05
N ASN A 6 -6.04 -50.89 -31.56
CA ASN A 6 -5.63 -49.52 -31.19
C ASN A 6 -5.27 -49.52 -29.70
N ASP A 7 -3.99 -49.48 -29.39
CA ASP A 7 -3.48 -49.18 -28.06
C ASP A 7 -3.55 -47.64 -27.83
N GLY A 8 -4.62 -47.22 -27.16
CA GLY A 8 -4.76 -45.89 -26.61
C GLY A 8 -3.88 -45.74 -25.37
N LEU A 9 -2.83 -44.94 -25.45
CA LEU A 9 -2.04 -44.53 -24.29
C LEU A 9 -2.89 -43.63 -23.37
N ASP A 10 -3.28 -44.22 -22.24
CA ASP A 10 -4.04 -43.54 -21.19
C ASP A 10 -3.17 -42.53 -20.44
N ARG A 11 -3.50 -41.27 -20.55
CA ARG A 11 -2.82 -40.15 -19.91
C ARG A 11 -3.04 -40.04 -18.39
N ARG A 12 -3.63 -41.05 -17.75
CA ARG A 12 -3.97 -41.04 -16.33
C ARG A 12 -2.96 -41.65 -15.39
N ASN A 13 -1.89 -42.25 -15.88
CA ASN A 13 -0.92 -42.98 -15.05
C ASN A 13 0.43 -42.31 -14.82
N PHE A 14 0.50 -40.97 -14.88
CA PHE A 14 1.76 -40.25 -14.61
C PHE A 14 1.81 -39.54 -13.25
N MET A 15 0.91 -39.84 -12.37
CA MET A 15 0.91 -39.27 -11.03
C MET A 15 0.69 -40.33 -9.95
N ILE A 16 1.62 -41.24 -9.73
CA ILE A 16 1.83 -41.95 -8.46
C ILE A 16 3.09 -42.81 -8.61
N ALA A 17 4.27 -42.22 -8.37
CA ALA A 17 5.47 -42.99 -7.96
C ALA A 17 6.59 -42.02 -7.52
N SER A 18 6.51 -41.48 -6.32
CA SER A 18 7.67 -40.93 -5.59
C SER A 18 7.31 -40.73 -4.13
N VAL A 19 6.97 -41.79 -3.41
CA VAL A 19 7.05 -41.81 -1.94
C VAL A 19 7.67 -43.13 -1.53
N ALA A 20 8.70 -43.01 -0.68
CA ALA A 20 9.41 -44.03 0.09
C ALA A 20 10.76 -44.49 -0.47
N THR A 21 11.80 -43.82 0.02
CA THR A 21 12.88 -44.56 0.72
C THR A 21 13.63 -43.60 1.66
N VAL A 22 13.35 -43.68 2.94
CA VAL A 22 14.18 -43.13 4.01
C VAL A 22 15.36 -44.09 4.16
N GLY A 23 16.51 -43.64 3.69
CA GLY A 23 17.79 -44.30 3.95
C GLY A 23 18.67 -43.35 4.76
N ALA A 24 18.86 -43.65 6.04
CA ALA A 24 19.83 -42.96 6.88
C ALA A 24 21.25 -43.22 6.35
N ALA A 25 21.90 -42.16 5.86
CA ALA A 25 23.33 -42.13 5.65
C ALA A 25 23.91 -40.96 6.42
N THR A 26 24.53 -41.25 7.54
CA THR A 26 25.38 -40.35 8.30
C THR A 26 26.61 -40.03 7.44
N LEU A 27 26.65 -38.83 6.88
CA LEU A 27 27.83 -38.29 6.23
C LEU A 27 28.41 -37.14 7.06
N MET A 28 29.63 -37.35 7.49
CA MET A 28 30.48 -36.38 8.16
C MET A 28 30.52 -35.07 7.39
N ALA A 29 30.16 -33.99 8.06
CA ALA A 29 30.26 -32.64 7.55
C ALA A 29 31.71 -32.21 7.42
N GLY A 30 32.23 -32.25 6.22
CA GLY A 30 33.38 -31.47 5.85
C GLY A 30 32.94 -30.02 5.67
N SER A 31 33.46 -29.11 6.47
CA SER A 31 33.26 -27.66 6.34
C SER A 31 33.87 -27.15 5.02
N ALA A 32 33.09 -27.17 3.94
CA ALA A 32 33.40 -26.35 2.78
C ALA A 32 32.97 -24.92 3.12
N GLY A 33 33.91 -24.08 3.43
CA GLY A 33 33.68 -22.63 3.57
C GLY A 33 33.08 -22.10 2.27
N ALA A 34 31.86 -21.58 2.34
CA ALA A 34 31.31 -20.77 1.27
C ALA A 34 32.21 -19.56 1.10
N GLN A 35 33.00 -19.54 0.02
CA GLN A 35 33.68 -18.34 -0.42
C GLN A 35 32.57 -17.36 -0.88
N THR A 36 32.27 -16.41 -0.01
CA THR A 36 31.56 -15.20 -0.42
C THR A 36 32.46 -14.48 -1.44
N GLN A 37 32.02 -14.45 -2.70
CA GLN A 37 32.62 -13.52 -3.66
C GLN A 37 32.47 -12.11 -3.09
N PRO A 38 33.53 -11.29 -3.09
CA PRO A 38 33.40 -9.92 -2.64
C PRO A 38 32.46 -9.17 -3.59
N ASP A 39 31.46 -8.54 -3.00
CA ASP A 39 30.62 -7.54 -3.65
C ASP A 39 31.56 -6.48 -4.25
N GLN A 40 31.56 -6.32 -5.58
CA GLN A 40 32.33 -5.29 -6.29
C GLN A 40 31.56 -3.94 -6.20
N GLY A 41 31.00 -3.64 -5.04
CA GLY A 41 30.49 -2.33 -4.67
C GLY A 41 31.55 -1.55 -3.91
N GLY A 42 31.76 -0.29 -4.27
CA GLY A 42 32.72 0.59 -3.58
C GLY A 42 32.55 0.52 -2.05
N GLU A 43 33.66 0.68 -1.33
CA GLU A 43 33.72 0.63 0.13
C GLU A 43 32.59 1.47 0.75
N GLU A 44 31.64 0.80 1.42
CA GLU A 44 30.67 1.49 2.28
C GLU A 44 31.44 2.19 3.40
N THR A 45 31.58 3.51 3.29
CA THR A 45 32.20 4.31 4.37
C THR A 45 31.20 4.32 5.54
N LYS A 46 31.43 3.46 6.53
CA LYS A 46 30.70 3.46 7.80
C LYS A 46 31.02 4.74 8.58
N GLY A 47 30.17 5.75 8.39
CA GLY A 47 30.01 6.81 9.35
C GLY A 47 29.19 6.32 10.54
N SER A 48 29.48 6.78 11.73
CA SER A 48 28.76 6.46 12.96
C SER A 48 27.31 6.99 12.90
N GLY A 49 26.35 6.20 12.37
CA GLY A 49 24.91 6.45 12.47
C GLY A 49 24.32 7.48 11.49
N GLY A 50 25.06 7.96 10.50
CA GLY A 50 24.59 8.93 9.50
C GLY A 50 24.18 8.32 8.14
N THR A 51 24.06 9.21 7.13
CA THR A 51 23.78 8.82 5.74
C THR A 51 24.92 7.97 5.16
N VAL A 52 24.57 6.80 4.61
CA VAL A 52 25.53 5.87 3.99
C VAL A 52 25.38 5.94 2.48
N TYR A 53 26.35 6.57 1.82
CA TYR A 53 26.44 6.65 0.36
C TYR A 53 27.11 5.39 -0.18
N THR A 54 26.55 4.79 -1.25
CA THR A 54 27.16 3.60 -1.89
C THR A 54 28.29 3.96 -2.85
N GLY A 55 28.42 5.22 -3.21
CA GLY A 55 29.34 5.71 -4.25
C GLY A 55 28.71 5.69 -5.65
N ASP A 56 27.58 5.01 -5.85
CA ASP A 56 26.88 4.99 -7.13
C ASP A 56 26.13 6.30 -7.39
N VAL A 57 25.99 6.64 -8.68
CA VAL A 57 25.17 7.76 -9.17
C VAL A 57 24.27 7.27 -10.29
N ILE A 58 22.96 7.45 -10.19
CA ILE A 58 21.95 7.08 -11.16
C ILE A 58 21.20 8.34 -11.60
N ASP A 59 21.18 8.65 -12.89
CA ASP A 59 20.55 9.87 -13.44
C ASP A 59 20.92 11.15 -12.68
N GLY A 60 22.20 11.27 -12.32
CA GLY A 60 22.73 12.42 -11.61
C GLY A 60 22.36 12.49 -10.11
N LYS A 61 21.70 11.47 -9.57
CA LYS A 61 21.32 11.37 -8.15
C LYS A 61 22.19 10.34 -7.44
N GLN A 62 22.65 10.68 -6.23
CA GLN A 62 23.43 9.77 -5.39
C GLN A 62 22.57 8.62 -4.89
N VAL A 63 23.20 7.44 -4.74
CA VAL A 63 22.59 6.26 -4.14
C VAL A 63 23.00 6.16 -2.68
N VAL A 64 22.00 5.93 -1.81
CA VAL A 64 22.20 5.73 -0.36
C VAL A 64 21.69 4.36 0.07
N SER A 65 22.35 3.70 1.00
CA SER A 65 21.90 2.45 1.66
C SER A 65 21.31 2.68 3.06
N ALA A 66 21.53 3.88 3.62
CA ALA A 66 20.83 4.44 4.76
C ALA A 66 20.79 5.96 4.60
N LEU A 67 19.73 6.59 5.07
CA LEU A 67 19.56 8.04 5.04
C LEU A 67 19.40 8.56 6.46
N ASP A 68 20.14 9.62 6.80
CA ASP A 68 19.86 10.47 7.95
C ASP A 68 19.66 11.91 7.45
N ILE A 69 18.43 12.41 7.55
CA ILE A 69 18.11 13.77 7.08
C ILE A 69 18.81 14.87 7.89
N ALA A 70 19.37 14.52 9.06
CA ALA A 70 20.19 15.47 9.84
C ALA A 70 21.44 15.89 9.08
N ASP A 71 22.03 14.99 8.29
CA ASP A 71 23.24 15.25 7.50
C ASP A 71 23.01 16.15 6.29
N LEU A 72 21.75 16.34 5.89
CA LEU A 72 21.42 17.11 4.70
C LEU A 72 21.50 18.61 4.95
N GLU A 73 21.93 19.35 3.96
CA GLU A 73 22.01 20.82 4.03
C GLU A 73 20.60 21.44 4.16
N PRO A 74 20.37 22.32 5.16
CA PRO A 74 19.09 22.99 5.32
C PRO A 74 18.81 24.02 4.19
N GLY A 75 17.54 24.36 3.98
CA GLY A 75 17.10 25.29 2.95
C GLY A 75 17.23 24.77 1.54
N LYS A 76 17.29 23.42 1.37
CA LYS A 76 17.48 22.76 0.06
C LYS A 76 16.55 21.59 -0.17
N THR A 77 16.40 21.27 -1.45
CA THR A 77 15.77 20.02 -1.91
C THR A 77 16.87 19.04 -2.31
N HIS A 78 16.77 17.81 -1.79
CA HIS A 78 17.69 16.70 -2.05
C HIS A 78 16.92 15.56 -2.71
N SER A 79 17.57 14.86 -3.64
CA SER A 79 17.00 13.68 -4.31
C SER A 79 18.00 12.54 -4.32
N PHE A 80 17.54 11.35 -3.98
CA PHE A 80 18.35 10.14 -3.86
C PHE A 80 17.66 8.95 -4.49
N TYR A 81 18.44 7.92 -4.80
CA TYR A 81 17.95 6.56 -4.88
C TYR A 81 18.38 5.80 -3.62
N PHE A 82 17.40 5.19 -2.94
CA PHE A 82 17.67 4.32 -1.80
C PHE A 82 17.88 2.89 -2.29
N LYS A 83 18.97 2.25 -1.87
CA LYS A 83 19.34 0.88 -2.23
C LYS A 83 18.46 -0.13 -1.50
N GLY A 84 17.59 -0.82 -2.24
CA GLY A 84 16.75 -1.91 -1.74
C GLY A 84 17.43 -3.28 -1.86
N VAL A 85 16.61 -4.33 -2.03
CA VAL A 85 17.12 -5.69 -2.25
C VAL A 85 17.58 -5.91 -3.69
N GLN A 86 18.37 -6.96 -3.90
CA GLN A 86 18.77 -7.39 -5.24
C GLN A 86 17.63 -8.05 -6.01
N MET A 87 17.61 -7.81 -7.30
CA MET A 87 16.80 -8.50 -8.29
C MET A 87 17.31 -9.92 -8.53
N PRO A 88 16.53 -10.83 -9.14
CA PRO A 88 16.98 -12.17 -9.50
C PRO A 88 18.22 -12.20 -10.41
N THR A 89 18.48 -11.13 -11.15
CA THR A 89 19.65 -10.96 -12.02
C THR A 89 20.91 -10.45 -11.30
N GLY A 90 20.80 -10.18 -9.98
CA GLY A 90 21.90 -9.63 -9.17
C GLY A 90 21.97 -8.10 -9.13
N TYR A 91 21.23 -7.39 -10.00
CA TYR A 91 21.08 -5.94 -9.87
C TYR A 91 20.21 -5.57 -8.66
N THR A 92 20.26 -4.29 -8.27
CA THR A 92 19.53 -3.80 -7.10
C THR A 92 18.24 -3.09 -7.51
N TRP A 93 17.15 -3.30 -6.75
CA TRP A 93 15.99 -2.42 -6.77
C TRP A 93 16.29 -1.14 -6.02
N TYR A 94 15.96 -0.01 -6.63
CA TYR A 94 16.14 1.32 -6.05
C TYR A 94 14.79 1.97 -5.79
N VAL A 95 14.68 2.68 -4.67
CA VAL A 95 13.49 3.46 -4.30
C VAL A 95 13.82 4.94 -4.47
N SER A 96 12.92 5.67 -5.12
CA SER A 96 13.07 7.10 -5.36
C SER A 96 12.70 7.91 -4.13
N VAL A 97 13.61 8.74 -3.64
CA VAL A 97 13.45 9.55 -2.43
C VAL A 97 13.72 11.02 -2.72
N MET A 98 12.87 11.90 -2.23
CA MET A 98 13.06 13.35 -2.24
C MET A 98 12.90 13.90 -0.82
N VAL A 99 13.80 14.80 -0.42
CA VAL A 99 13.73 15.48 0.87
C VAL A 99 13.75 16.98 0.63
N VAL A 100 12.68 17.67 1.04
CA VAL A 100 12.67 19.14 1.11
C VAL A 100 12.94 19.51 2.57
N LYS A 101 14.19 19.90 2.84
CA LYS A 101 14.65 20.29 4.17
C LYS A 101 14.56 21.79 4.33
N GLY A 102 13.72 22.23 5.27
CA GLY A 102 13.54 23.65 5.58
C GLY A 102 14.80 24.34 6.08
N ALA A 103 14.84 25.66 5.95
CA ALA A 103 15.92 26.50 6.45
C ALA A 103 16.01 26.48 8.00
N SER A 104 14.89 26.24 8.68
CA SER A 104 14.82 26.17 10.14
C SER A 104 14.44 24.78 10.63
N PRO A 105 14.87 24.36 11.82
CA PRO A 105 14.44 23.10 12.44
C PRO A 105 12.93 23.07 12.68
N GLY A 106 12.34 21.87 12.66
CA GLY A 106 10.91 21.65 12.91
C GLY A 106 10.55 20.18 12.80
N LYS A 107 9.25 19.91 12.65
CA LYS A 107 8.69 18.55 12.49
C LYS A 107 9.11 17.92 11.16
N ARG A 108 9.10 16.58 11.12
CA ARG A 108 9.50 15.77 9.96
C ARG A 108 8.32 14.93 9.51
N LEU A 109 7.77 15.21 8.33
CA LEU A 109 6.63 14.49 7.75
C LEU A 109 7.09 13.59 6.62
N GLY A 110 6.71 12.30 6.68
CA GLY A 110 6.89 11.34 5.60
C GLY A 110 5.65 11.25 4.71
N LEU A 111 5.84 11.37 3.40
CA LEU A 111 4.83 11.12 2.37
C LEU A 111 5.25 9.85 1.62
N ILE A 112 4.51 8.76 1.77
CA ILE A 112 4.90 7.45 1.24
C ILE A 112 3.88 7.03 0.18
N GLY A 113 4.35 6.57 -0.98
CA GLY A 113 3.53 6.05 -2.07
C GLY A 113 4.19 4.87 -2.77
N GLY A 114 3.43 4.20 -3.64
CA GLY A 114 3.92 3.07 -4.42
C GLY A 114 4.24 1.82 -3.58
N VAL A 115 3.57 1.66 -2.43
CA VAL A 115 3.57 0.39 -1.67
C VAL A 115 2.90 -0.69 -2.50
N HIS A 116 1.81 -0.34 -3.21
CA HIS A 116 1.26 -1.17 -4.28
C HIS A 116 1.54 -0.53 -5.65
N GLY A 117 1.86 -1.35 -6.63
CA GLY A 117 2.35 -0.85 -7.91
C GLY A 117 1.27 -0.44 -8.91
N ASP A 118 0.01 -0.72 -8.64
CA ASP A 118 -1.13 -0.27 -9.45
C ASP A 118 -1.72 1.08 -8.98
N GLU A 119 -1.18 1.69 -7.92
CA GLU A 119 -1.74 2.86 -7.25
C GLU A 119 -1.02 4.15 -7.66
N MET A 120 -1.48 4.80 -8.75
CA MET A 120 -0.77 5.89 -9.41
C MET A 120 -1.09 7.28 -8.86
N ASN A 121 -2.34 7.53 -8.40
CA ASN A 121 -2.75 8.81 -7.85
C ASN A 121 -1.84 9.30 -6.70
N PRO A 122 -1.45 8.44 -5.72
CA PRO A 122 -0.50 8.78 -4.67
C PRO A 122 0.80 9.38 -5.19
N ILE A 123 1.41 8.74 -6.18
CA ILE A 123 2.70 9.19 -6.75
C ILE A 123 2.57 10.60 -7.31
N ARG A 124 1.51 10.85 -8.12
CA ARG A 124 1.29 12.16 -8.72
C ARG A 124 0.93 13.23 -7.67
N MET A 125 0.14 12.87 -6.67
CA MET A 125 -0.22 13.76 -5.57
C MET A 125 1.04 14.17 -4.79
N ILE A 126 1.90 13.23 -4.41
CA ILE A 126 3.17 13.51 -3.72
C ILE A 126 4.07 14.40 -4.58
N GLN A 127 4.19 14.14 -5.89
CA GLN A 127 4.97 14.98 -6.81
C GLN A 127 4.47 16.43 -6.82
N LYS A 128 3.13 16.65 -6.79
CA LYS A 128 2.55 18.01 -6.75
C LYS A 128 2.86 18.70 -5.43
N VAL A 129 2.70 18.02 -4.30
CA VAL A 129 3.03 18.57 -2.98
C VAL A 129 4.51 18.96 -2.93
N MET A 130 5.40 18.03 -3.23
CA MET A 130 6.85 18.24 -3.15
C MET A 130 7.33 19.36 -4.08
N GLY A 131 6.76 19.46 -5.30
CA GLY A 131 7.07 20.51 -6.26
C GLY A 131 6.57 21.90 -5.86
N GLY A 132 5.62 21.99 -4.93
CA GLY A 132 5.06 23.25 -4.41
C GLY A 132 5.73 23.77 -3.12
N LEU A 133 6.70 23.00 -2.55
CA LEU A 133 7.38 23.39 -1.31
C LEU A 133 8.59 24.29 -1.61
N ASP A 134 8.71 25.39 -0.87
CA ASP A 134 9.89 26.26 -0.88
C ASP A 134 10.74 25.99 0.39
N PRO A 135 11.88 25.32 0.28
CA PRO A 135 12.70 24.99 1.44
C PRO A 135 13.20 26.23 2.19
N ALA A 136 13.32 27.40 1.53
CA ALA A 136 13.76 28.63 2.20
C ALA A 136 12.69 29.19 3.16
N ALA A 137 11.41 28.89 2.91
CA ALA A 137 10.27 29.34 3.72
C ALA A 137 9.79 28.29 4.75
N MET A 138 10.46 27.14 4.85
CA MET A 138 10.01 26.00 5.68
C MET A 138 10.75 25.93 7.01
N SER A 139 10.02 25.43 8.03
CA SER A 139 10.56 25.01 9.34
C SER A 139 10.29 23.50 9.51
N GLY A 140 11.37 22.70 9.48
CA GLY A 140 11.24 21.23 9.49
C GLY A 140 11.49 20.62 8.12
N THR A 141 10.93 19.42 7.89
CA THR A 141 11.27 18.62 6.69
C THR A 141 10.07 17.85 6.18
N VAL A 142 9.92 17.78 4.86
CA VAL A 142 9.04 16.82 4.20
C VAL A 142 9.89 15.84 3.41
N MET A 143 9.78 14.55 3.71
CA MET A 143 10.44 13.47 2.99
C MET A 143 9.41 12.68 2.19
N ALA A 144 9.63 12.52 0.90
CA ALA A 144 8.79 11.73 0.01
C ALA A 144 9.51 10.44 -0.43
N VAL A 145 8.76 9.33 -0.41
CA VAL A 145 9.13 8.03 -0.99
C VAL A 145 8.08 7.70 -2.05
N PHE A 146 8.49 7.57 -3.33
CA PHE A 146 7.53 7.53 -4.44
C PHE A 146 7.13 6.12 -4.88
N ASP A 147 8.02 5.14 -4.72
CA ASP A 147 7.93 3.83 -5.36
C ASP A 147 8.47 2.71 -4.46
N VAL A 148 7.88 2.59 -3.26
CA VAL A 148 8.31 1.60 -2.25
C VAL A 148 8.42 0.20 -2.84
N SER A 149 7.42 -0.25 -3.61
CA SER A 149 7.42 -1.54 -4.31
C SER A 149 7.67 -1.35 -5.81
N ARG A 150 8.86 -0.89 -6.17
CA ARG A 150 9.21 -0.66 -7.58
C ARG A 150 8.96 -1.84 -8.51
N PRO A 151 9.23 -3.11 -8.14
CA PRO A 151 8.89 -4.26 -8.99
C PRO A 151 7.40 -4.39 -9.29
N ALA A 152 6.55 -4.08 -8.31
CA ALA A 152 5.10 -4.07 -8.48
C ALA A 152 4.67 -2.93 -9.42
N LEU A 153 5.25 -1.73 -9.24
CA LEU A 153 4.98 -0.56 -10.07
C LEU A 153 5.38 -0.80 -11.55
N GLU A 154 6.57 -1.34 -11.82
CA GLU A 154 7.05 -1.64 -13.17
C GLU A 154 6.21 -2.72 -13.88
N SER A 155 5.60 -3.63 -13.13
CA SER A 155 4.63 -4.60 -13.66
C SER A 155 3.19 -4.07 -13.70
N MET A 156 2.94 -2.84 -13.25
CA MET A 156 1.61 -2.24 -13.04
C MET A 156 0.67 -3.17 -12.26
N GLY A 157 1.23 -3.97 -11.37
CA GLY A 157 0.53 -4.93 -10.53
C GLY A 157 0.46 -4.45 -9.08
N ARG A 158 -0.58 -4.85 -8.35
CA ARG A 158 -0.72 -4.49 -6.94
C ARG A 158 0.41 -5.06 -6.08
N ARG A 159 0.78 -6.32 -6.33
CA ARG A 159 1.65 -7.12 -5.47
C ARG A 159 3.07 -7.22 -6.01
N TRP A 160 4.01 -7.38 -5.08
CA TRP A 160 5.41 -7.66 -5.38
C TRP A 160 5.54 -9.02 -6.09
N PRO A 161 6.06 -9.07 -7.32
CA PRO A 161 6.34 -10.31 -8.01
C PRO A 161 7.59 -10.96 -7.40
N SER A 162 7.43 -12.11 -6.74
CA SER A 162 8.53 -12.90 -6.20
C SER A 162 8.89 -14.06 -7.12
N SER A 163 10.17 -14.39 -7.22
CA SER A 163 10.64 -15.57 -7.92
C SER A 163 10.68 -16.83 -7.04
N ASP A 164 10.23 -16.75 -5.79
CA ASP A 164 10.15 -17.91 -4.89
C ASP A 164 9.01 -18.84 -5.35
N ARG A 165 9.30 -20.15 -5.41
CA ARG A 165 8.35 -21.22 -5.80
C ARG A 165 7.57 -20.97 -7.10
N GLY A 166 8.22 -20.38 -8.09
CA GLY A 166 7.58 -19.96 -9.34
C GLY A 166 7.33 -18.44 -9.36
N ILE A 167 6.14 -18.02 -9.74
CA ILE A 167 5.76 -16.59 -9.69
C ILE A 167 4.74 -16.42 -8.57
N ASP A 168 5.21 -16.00 -7.40
CA ASP A 168 4.36 -15.62 -6.29
C ASP A 168 4.11 -14.12 -6.30
N LEU A 169 2.88 -13.73 -5.90
CA LEU A 169 2.46 -12.33 -5.78
C LEU A 169 2.29 -12.00 -4.29
N ILE A 170 3.26 -11.28 -3.74
CA ILE A 170 3.33 -10.95 -2.31
C ILE A 170 2.78 -9.55 -2.07
N ASP A 171 1.80 -9.42 -1.17
CA ASP A 171 1.37 -8.10 -0.68
C ASP A 171 2.40 -7.59 0.34
N ILE A 172 3.26 -6.64 -0.08
CA ILE A 172 4.29 -6.07 0.78
C ILE A 172 3.66 -5.28 1.95
N ASN A 173 2.43 -4.76 1.79
CA ASN A 173 1.70 -4.06 2.83
C ASN A 173 1.04 -5.02 3.87
N ARG A 174 1.56 -6.24 3.95
CA ARG A 174 1.31 -7.24 5.02
C ARG A 174 2.60 -7.68 5.69
N LEU A 175 3.72 -7.05 5.34
CA LEU A 175 5.04 -7.47 5.78
C LEU A 175 5.76 -6.46 6.69
N PHE A 176 5.26 -5.20 6.81
CA PHE A 176 5.90 -4.19 7.66
C PHE A 176 5.80 -4.54 9.16
N PRO A 177 6.85 -4.21 9.95
CA PRO A 177 8.06 -3.44 9.60
C PRO A 177 9.09 -4.22 8.78
N GLY A 178 8.88 -5.48 8.43
CA GLY A 178 9.82 -6.30 7.72
C GLY A 178 10.96 -6.83 8.59
N ASN A 179 11.99 -7.39 7.94
CA ASN A 179 13.22 -7.83 8.59
C ASN A 179 14.34 -7.82 7.56
N GLU A 180 15.38 -7.02 7.80
CA GLU A 180 16.54 -6.87 6.90
C GLU A 180 17.31 -8.19 6.63
N ASN A 181 17.19 -9.16 7.54
CA ASN A 181 17.81 -10.47 7.46
C ASN A 181 16.83 -11.57 7.04
N ALA A 182 15.61 -11.22 6.58
CA ALA A 182 14.63 -12.20 6.11
C ALA A 182 15.18 -12.99 4.92
N PRO A 183 14.79 -14.28 4.76
CA PRO A 183 15.21 -15.08 3.62
C PRO A 183 14.56 -14.63 2.32
N ASP A 184 13.33 -14.09 2.37
CA ASP A 184 12.59 -13.60 1.21
C ASP A 184 12.89 -12.12 0.91
N ALA A 185 12.90 -11.78 -0.38
CA ALA A 185 13.27 -10.46 -0.87
C ALA A 185 12.27 -9.36 -0.44
N ALA A 186 10.97 -9.64 -0.47
CA ALA A 186 9.94 -8.65 -0.17
C ALA A 186 9.98 -8.23 1.31
N ARG A 187 10.09 -9.20 2.24
CA ARG A 187 10.21 -8.92 3.68
C ARG A 187 11.52 -8.22 4.02
N ARG A 188 12.62 -8.60 3.35
CA ARG A 188 13.92 -7.93 3.49
C ARG A 188 13.85 -6.49 3.01
N HIS A 189 13.21 -6.25 1.85
CA HIS A 189 13.03 -4.91 1.29
C HIS A 189 12.20 -4.02 2.22
N ALA A 190 11.07 -4.53 2.73
CA ALA A 190 10.26 -3.83 3.72
C ALA A 190 11.09 -3.43 4.95
N GLY A 191 11.95 -4.35 5.46
CA GLY A 191 12.84 -4.08 6.58
C GLY A 191 13.87 -2.99 6.30
N LEU A 192 14.49 -3.00 5.13
CA LEU A 192 15.46 -1.97 4.72
C LEU A 192 14.78 -0.59 4.63
N VAL A 193 13.64 -0.50 3.94
CA VAL A 193 12.88 0.75 3.80
C VAL A 193 12.42 1.26 5.17
N PHE A 194 11.88 0.39 6.01
CA PHE A 194 11.39 0.79 7.32
C PHE A 194 12.50 1.26 8.26
N ASN A 195 13.57 0.48 8.43
CA ASN A 195 14.58 0.73 9.44
C ASN A 195 15.63 1.75 9.02
N ARG A 196 15.97 1.82 7.71
CA ARG A 196 17.09 2.63 7.22
C ARG A 196 16.65 3.91 6.50
N LEU A 197 15.36 4.00 6.15
CA LEU A 197 14.83 5.16 5.43
C LEU A 197 13.72 5.87 6.20
N LEU A 198 12.65 5.16 6.62
CA LEU A 198 11.46 5.80 7.19
C LEU A 198 11.63 6.13 8.69
N ARG A 199 11.76 5.10 9.52
CA ARG A 199 11.76 5.22 10.98
C ARG A 199 12.75 6.25 11.55
N PRO A 200 13.99 6.38 11.07
CA PRO A 200 14.94 7.37 11.62
C PRO A 200 14.62 8.81 11.19
N ASN A 201 13.83 9.00 10.14
CA ASN A 201 13.72 10.27 9.44
C ASN A 201 12.40 11.01 9.58
N ILE A 202 11.35 10.38 10.10
CA ILE A 202 10.01 10.97 10.17
C ILE A 202 9.46 10.97 11.60
N ASP A 203 8.70 12.02 11.95
CA ASP A 203 7.94 12.13 13.20
C ASP A 203 6.47 11.78 12.99
N TYR A 204 5.97 11.89 11.73
CA TYR A 204 4.61 11.59 11.29
C TYR A 204 4.64 10.95 9.91
N GLY A 205 3.71 10.04 9.61
CA GLY A 205 3.63 9.32 8.33
C GLY A 205 2.27 9.43 7.65
N LEU A 206 2.28 9.62 6.33
CA LEU A 206 1.10 9.51 5.45
C LEU A 206 1.41 8.45 4.39
N ASP A 207 0.78 7.28 4.52
CA ASP A 207 0.94 6.11 3.64
C ASP A 207 -0.18 6.11 2.61
N PHE A 208 0.07 6.71 1.44
CA PHE A 208 -0.94 6.97 0.42
C PHE A 208 -1.21 5.76 -0.47
N HIS A 209 -2.49 5.42 -0.60
CA HIS A 209 -3.01 4.32 -1.38
C HIS A 209 -4.14 4.72 -2.32
N THR A 210 -4.64 3.76 -3.08
CA THR A 210 -5.92 3.79 -3.80
C THR A 210 -6.64 2.47 -3.58
N ALA A 211 -7.88 2.36 -4.03
CA ALA A 211 -8.51 1.06 -4.22
C ALA A 211 -7.63 0.15 -5.09
N ALA A 212 -7.78 -1.17 -4.93
CA ALA A 212 -7.11 -2.16 -5.77
C ALA A 212 -7.67 -2.16 -7.20
N THR A 213 -6.88 -2.62 -8.19
CA THR A 213 -7.39 -2.87 -9.55
C THR A 213 -8.67 -3.70 -9.52
N GLY A 214 -9.69 -3.26 -10.25
CA GLY A 214 -11.03 -3.83 -10.26
C GLY A 214 -11.99 -3.22 -9.22
N MET A 215 -11.53 -2.24 -8.44
CA MET A 215 -12.33 -1.51 -7.44
C MET A 215 -12.18 0.00 -7.63
N ASP A 216 -13.22 0.73 -7.21
CA ASP A 216 -13.25 2.19 -7.05
C ASP A 216 -13.66 2.53 -5.63
N ALA A 217 -13.12 3.60 -5.08
CA ALA A 217 -13.41 4.04 -3.72
C ALA A 217 -13.69 5.54 -3.65
N THR A 218 -14.37 5.96 -2.59
CA THR A 218 -14.49 7.38 -2.22
C THR A 218 -13.14 7.95 -1.82
N ALA A 219 -13.05 9.26 -1.64
CA ALA A 219 -11.97 9.88 -0.90
C ALA A 219 -12.13 9.52 0.58
N PHE A 220 -11.28 8.63 1.11
CA PHE A 220 -11.38 8.21 2.50
C PHE A 220 -10.04 7.95 3.17
N HIS A 221 -10.04 7.84 4.48
CA HIS A 221 -8.89 7.44 5.27
C HIS A 221 -9.15 6.14 6.04
N LEU A 222 -8.11 5.31 6.13
CA LEU A 222 -7.97 4.32 7.20
C LEU A 222 -7.15 4.98 8.31
N ALA A 223 -7.74 5.17 9.51
CA ALA A 223 -7.10 5.92 10.58
C ALA A 223 -7.45 5.36 11.96
N ARG A 224 -6.49 5.34 12.87
CA ARG A 224 -6.67 5.05 14.30
C ARG A 224 -7.20 6.30 14.99
N MET A 225 -8.54 6.47 15.00
CA MET A 225 -9.19 7.67 15.54
C MET A 225 -9.12 7.76 17.08
N ASP A 226 -8.68 6.70 17.75
CA ASP A 226 -8.36 6.67 19.18
C ASP A 226 -7.02 7.36 19.50
N ILE A 227 -6.15 7.61 18.51
CA ILE A 227 -4.87 8.30 18.65
C ILE A 227 -5.07 9.77 18.31
N PRO A 228 -4.88 10.72 19.26
CA PRO A 228 -5.19 12.14 19.03
C PRO A 228 -4.46 12.76 17.85
N GLU A 229 -3.17 12.45 17.65
CA GLU A 229 -2.36 12.96 16.56
C GLU A 229 -2.82 12.42 15.20
N VAL A 230 -3.22 11.16 15.12
CA VAL A 230 -3.76 10.54 13.90
C VAL A 230 -5.11 11.14 13.56
N ARG A 231 -6.00 11.28 14.56
CA ARG A 231 -7.30 11.95 14.42
C ARG A 231 -7.13 13.37 13.88
N ALA A 232 -6.22 14.15 14.47
CA ALA A 232 -5.97 15.53 14.06
C ALA A 232 -5.55 15.61 12.59
N MET A 233 -4.65 14.72 12.13
CA MET A 233 -4.25 14.67 10.72
C MET A 233 -5.40 14.22 9.80
N ALA A 234 -6.18 13.20 10.20
CA ALA A 234 -7.27 12.68 9.38
C ALA A 234 -8.37 13.71 9.14
N GLU A 235 -8.73 14.49 10.17
CA GLU A 235 -9.78 15.51 10.10
C GLU A 235 -9.39 16.76 9.27
N LEU A 236 -8.11 16.92 8.92
CA LEU A 236 -7.60 18.03 8.10
C LEU A 236 -7.86 17.87 6.60
N TYR A 237 -8.38 16.74 6.16
CA TYR A 237 -8.69 16.50 4.75
C TYR A 237 -10.16 16.77 4.45
N PRO A 238 -10.49 17.50 3.35
CA PRO A 238 -11.87 17.74 2.93
C PRO A 238 -12.45 16.54 2.15
N ILE A 239 -12.44 15.36 2.78
CA ILE A 239 -12.82 14.07 2.19
C ILE A 239 -14.23 13.64 2.60
N ASP A 240 -14.70 12.53 2.00
CA ASP A 240 -16.05 12.01 2.22
C ASP A 240 -16.17 11.18 3.50
N GLN A 241 -15.14 10.35 3.80
CA GLN A 241 -15.26 9.30 4.80
C GLN A 241 -13.94 9.07 5.55
N ILE A 242 -14.03 8.70 6.82
CA ILE A 242 -12.93 8.16 7.63
C ILE A 242 -13.40 6.82 8.19
N PHE A 243 -12.65 5.75 7.94
CA PHE A 243 -12.85 4.47 8.60
C PHE A 243 -11.90 4.36 9.79
N ASP A 244 -12.47 4.31 11.01
CA ASP A 244 -11.74 4.07 12.25
C ASP A 244 -11.27 2.62 12.27
N ASN A 245 -10.10 2.39 11.69
CA ASN A 245 -9.54 1.05 11.51
C ASN A 245 -8.67 0.66 12.69
N LYS A 246 -9.09 -0.34 13.43
CA LYS A 246 -8.25 -0.96 14.47
C LYS A 246 -7.07 -1.69 13.83
N ALA A 247 -5.91 -1.58 14.48
CA ALA A 247 -4.61 -2.03 13.97
C ALA A 247 -4.64 -3.43 13.31
N GLU A 248 -4.35 -3.47 12.00
CA GLU A 248 -4.07 -4.70 11.26
C GLU A 248 -2.56 -4.86 11.14
N PRO A 249 -1.96 -5.95 11.64
CA PRO A 249 -0.51 -6.17 11.57
C PRO A 249 0.00 -6.21 10.12
N GLY A 250 1.21 -5.70 9.90
CA GLY A 250 1.88 -5.77 8.62
C GLY A 250 1.58 -4.61 7.66
N ILE A 251 0.59 -3.77 7.96
CA ILE A 251 0.33 -2.53 7.23
C ILE A 251 1.37 -1.47 7.64
N LEU A 252 1.90 -0.72 6.68
CA LEU A 252 2.97 0.25 6.91
C LEU A 252 2.57 1.33 7.94
N ALA A 253 1.40 1.93 7.80
CA ALA A 253 0.93 2.96 8.74
C ALA A 253 0.83 2.41 10.17
N ASN A 254 0.34 1.18 10.36
CA ASN A 254 0.28 0.54 11.67
C ASN A 254 1.67 0.21 12.24
N ALA A 255 2.59 -0.25 11.39
CA ALA A 255 3.98 -0.48 11.80
C ALA A 255 4.69 0.82 12.24
N LEU A 256 4.38 1.96 11.61
CA LEU A 256 4.86 3.27 12.04
C LEU A 256 4.27 3.66 13.40
N ILE A 257 2.96 3.46 13.61
CA ILE A 257 2.29 3.71 14.90
C ILE A 257 2.91 2.85 16.01
N ASP A 258 3.14 1.57 15.75
CA ASP A 258 3.77 0.65 16.72
C ASP A 258 5.23 1.07 17.04
N ALA A 259 5.88 1.77 16.14
CA ALA A 259 7.20 2.38 16.36
C ALA A 259 7.15 3.77 17.02
N GLY A 260 5.97 4.24 17.42
CA GLY A 260 5.76 5.54 18.08
C GLY A 260 5.65 6.72 17.10
N ILE A 261 5.41 6.46 15.81
CA ILE A 261 5.26 7.48 14.77
C ILE A 261 3.79 7.52 14.35
N PRO A 262 3.00 8.53 14.75
CA PRO A 262 1.61 8.67 14.32
C PRO A 262 1.50 8.69 12.80
N ALA A 263 0.66 7.81 12.25
CA ALA A 263 0.48 7.66 10.81
C ALA A 263 -0.96 7.29 10.45
N LEU A 264 -1.36 7.57 9.21
CA LEU A 264 -2.65 7.15 8.64
C LEU A 264 -2.49 6.77 7.16
N THR A 265 -3.51 6.09 6.63
CA THR A 265 -3.54 5.67 5.22
C THR A 265 -4.63 6.43 4.47
N PRO A 266 -4.26 7.46 3.69
CA PRO A 266 -5.18 8.13 2.77
C PRO A 266 -5.38 7.28 1.50
N GLU A 267 -6.65 7.10 1.11
CA GLU A 267 -7.08 6.31 -0.06
C GLU A 267 -7.61 7.24 -1.15
N ILE A 268 -6.90 7.32 -2.28
CA ILE A 268 -7.09 8.31 -3.34
C ILE A 268 -7.82 7.70 -4.55
N GLY A 269 -9.05 7.20 -4.34
CA GLY A 269 -9.95 6.76 -5.40
C GLY A 269 -9.47 5.57 -6.24
N LEU A 270 -9.56 5.71 -7.57
CA LEU A 270 -9.29 4.66 -8.56
C LEU A 270 -7.78 4.34 -8.73
N PRO A 271 -7.43 3.06 -8.93
CA PRO A 271 -6.08 2.64 -9.33
C PRO A 271 -5.78 2.96 -10.80
N ARG A 272 -4.51 2.90 -11.21
CA ARG A 272 -3.98 2.88 -12.58
C ARG A 272 -4.30 4.11 -13.45
N ILE A 273 -4.81 5.19 -12.87
CA ILE A 273 -5.08 6.46 -13.55
C ILE A 273 -4.54 7.63 -12.75
N PHE A 274 -4.53 8.81 -13.38
CA PHE A 274 -4.43 10.08 -12.69
C PHE A 274 -5.79 10.79 -12.70
N ASP A 275 -6.50 10.74 -11.58
CA ASP A 275 -7.71 11.51 -11.33
C ASP A 275 -7.34 12.90 -10.79
N GLY A 276 -7.39 13.92 -11.65
CA GLY A 276 -6.95 15.25 -11.30
C GLY A 276 -7.73 15.87 -10.13
N ALA A 277 -9.04 15.65 -10.05
CA ALA A 277 -9.88 16.20 -8.98
C ALA A 277 -9.58 15.53 -7.64
N MET A 278 -9.45 14.21 -7.64
CA MET A 278 -9.10 13.44 -6.46
C MET A 278 -7.68 13.79 -5.98
N ILE A 279 -6.72 13.90 -6.90
CA ILE A 279 -5.34 14.30 -6.60
C ILE A 279 -5.33 15.69 -5.94
N ASP A 280 -6.04 16.68 -6.49
CA ASP A 280 -6.06 18.06 -5.97
C ASP A 280 -6.70 18.13 -4.58
N LEU A 281 -7.73 17.34 -4.32
CA LEU A 281 -8.36 17.19 -3.01
C LEU A 281 -7.34 16.72 -1.95
N PHE A 282 -6.56 15.71 -2.28
CA PHE A 282 -5.54 15.17 -1.36
C PHE A 282 -4.30 16.06 -1.25
N VAL A 283 -3.96 16.83 -2.29
CA VAL A 283 -2.95 17.91 -2.18
C VAL A 283 -3.39 18.93 -1.15
N GLU A 284 -4.65 19.41 -1.18
CA GLU A 284 -5.18 20.36 -0.21
C GLU A 284 -5.10 19.83 1.23
N GLY A 285 -5.58 18.59 1.47
CA GLY A 285 -5.51 17.95 2.78
C GLY A 285 -4.08 17.74 3.28
N THR A 286 -3.17 17.29 2.42
CA THR A 286 -1.75 17.10 2.77
C THR A 286 -1.09 18.44 3.11
N MET A 287 -1.39 19.51 2.36
CA MET A 287 -0.90 20.84 2.68
C MET A 287 -1.48 21.36 4.01
N ASN A 288 -2.70 21.00 4.37
CA ASN A 288 -3.26 21.30 5.68
C ASN A 288 -2.49 20.61 6.80
N VAL A 289 -2.11 19.33 6.64
CA VAL A 289 -1.26 18.60 7.60
C VAL A 289 0.12 19.26 7.73
N ILE A 290 0.75 19.63 6.62
CA ILE A 290 2.05 20.31 6.59
C ILE A 290 1.98 21.64 7.36
N LYS A 291 0.91 22.43 7.16
CA LYS A 291 0.68 23.69 7.87
C LYS A 291 0.35 23.47 9.35
N HIS A 292 -0.46 22.46 9.68
CA HIS A 292 -0.83 22.10 11.04
C HIS A 292 0.42 21.78 11.89
N HIS A 293 1.39 21.09 11.31
CA HIS A 293 2.67 20.81 11.97
C HIS A 293 3.65 21.98 11.97
N GLY A 294 3.26 23.13 11.41
CA GLY A 294 4.12 24.34 11.36
C GLY A 294 5.31 24.20 10.41
N ILE A 295 5.30 23.21 9.50
CA ILE A 295 6.36 23.00 8.51
C ILE A 295 6.35 24.13 7.47
N VAL A 296 5.16 24.52 7.02
CA VAL A 296 4.94 25.66 6.11
C VAL A 296 3.97 26.62 6.77
N PRO A 297 4.22 27.95 6.73
CA PRO A 297 3.29 28.93 7.26
C PRO A 297 2.04 29.03 6.39
N GLY A 298 0.91 29.45 6.98
CA GLY A 298 -0.32 29.72 6.26
C GLY A 298 -1.57 29.19 6.95
N ALA A 299 -2.74 29.66 6.50
CA ALA A 299 -4.02 29.22 7.02
C ALA A 299 -4.35 27.78 6.52
N ILE A 300 -5.05 27.04 7.37
CA ILE A 300 -5.65 25.75 6.99
C ILE A 300 -6.74 26.01 5.95
N GLY A 301 -6.77 25.21 4.88
CA GLY A 301 -7.82 25.22 3.87
C GLY A 301 -9.09 24.50 4.34
N ARG A 302 -9.86 23.93 3.39
CA ARG A 302 -11.02 23.11 3.71
C ARG A 302 -10.60 21.83 4.45
N THR A 303 -11.47 21.34 5.30
CA THR A 303 -11.24 20.18 6.16
C THR A 303 -12.44 19.23 6.13
N GLY A 304 -12.40 18.14 6.84
CA GLY A 304 -13.52 17.21 7.00
C GLY A 304 -14.78 17.86 7.59
N LYS A 305 -14.64 18.97 8.32
CA LYS A 305 -15.80 19.76 8.82
C LYS A 305 -16.56 20.43 7.68
N ASP A 306 -15.86 20.88 6.64
CA ASP A 306 -16.45 21.56 5.49
C ASP A 306 -17.17 20.58 4.56
N THR A 307 -16.83 19.31 4.59
CA THR A 307 -17.45 18.25 3.79
C THR A 307 -18.46 17.41 4.58
N ASN A 308 -18.65 17.65 5.87
CA ASN A 308 -19.41 16.80 6.78
C ASN A 308 -18.96 15.35 6.68
N VAL A 309 -17.65 15.14 6.85
CA VAL A 309 -17.01 13.82 6.74
C VAL A 309 -17.74 12.79 7.59
N PHE A 310 -18.04 11.63 6.99
CA PHE A 310 -18.66 10.51 7.69
C PHE A 310 -17.58 9.65 8.35
N VAL A 311 -17.61 9.57 9.68
CA VAL A 311 -16.70 8.68 10.43
C VAL A 311 -17.43 7.36 10.70
N ALA A 312 -16.84 6.27 10.23
CA ALA A 312 -17.35 4.91 10.39
C ALA A 312 -16.43 4.11 11.31
N ASP A 313 -16.99 3.24 12.11
CA ASP A 313 -16.25 2.27 12.95
C ASP A 313 -16.43 0.82 12.48
N GLY A 314 -17.24 0.61 11.43
CA GLY A 314 -17.48 -0.68 10.82
C GLY A 314 -17.50 -0.65 9.30
N LEU A 315 -17.14 -1.80 8.70
CA LEU A 315 -17.12 -2.02 7.26
C LEU A 315 -17.65 -3.42 6.96
N LEU A 316 -18.64 -3.53 6.05
CA LEU A 316 -19.18 -4.79 5.61
C LEU A 316 -19.12 -4.91 4.09
N PRO A 317 -18.60 -6.03 3.55
CA PRO A 317 -18.66 -6.33 2.14
C PRO A 317 -20.02 -6.93 1.74
N VAL A 318 -20.50 -6.59 0.55
CA VAL A 318 -21.50 -7.39 -0.19
C VAL A 318 -20.72 -8.37 -1.06
N ILE A 319 -20.92 -9.66 -0.83
CA ILE A 319 -20.15 -10.74 -1.46
C ILE A 319 -21.07 -11.52 -2.41
N THR A 320 -20.57 -11.83 -3.61
CA THR A 320 -21.30 -12.61 -4.62
C THR A 320 -21.42 -14.08 -4.21
N THR A 321 -22.59 -14.66 -4.50
CA THR A 321 -22.87 -16.10 -4.31
C THR A 321 -22.82 -16.89 -5.62
N HIS A 322 -22.85 -16.21 -6.76
CA HIS A 322 -22.86 -16.77 -8.10
C HIS A 322 -21.78 -16.15 -8.98
N GLY A 323 -21.45 -16.82 -10.08
CA GLY A 323 -20.65 -16.25 -11.16
C GLY A 323 -21.54 -15.52 -12.17
N GLY A 324 -21.01 -14.45 -12.81
CA GLY A 324 -21.73 -13.75 -13.86
C GLY A 324 -21.42 -12.27 -13.99
N PHE A 325 -22.28 -11.59 -14.77
CA PHE A 325 -22.17 -10.17 -15.07
C PHE A 325 -22.86 -9.33 -14.01
N LEU A 326 -22.19 -8.29 -13.54
CA LEU A 326 -22.66 -7.42 -12.47
C LEU A 326 -23.28 -6.14 -13.01
N GLU A 327 -24.42 -5.78 -12.45
CA GLU A 327 -25.08 -4.49 -12.59
C GLU A 327 -25.17 -3.87 -11.18
N LEU A 328 -24.33 -2.88 -10.88
CA LEU A 328 -24.35 -2.17 -9.61
C LEU A 328 -25.41 -1.06 -9.65
N LEU A 329 -26.25 -1.00 -8.63
CA LEU A 329 -27.40 -0.09 -8.53
C LEU A 329 -27.12 1.11 -7.61
N VAL A 330 -25.89 1.24 -7.12
CA VAL A 330 -25.45 2.26 -6.15
C VAL A 330 -24.21 3.00 -6.62
N GLN A 331 -24.06 4.22 -6.09
CA GLN A 331 -22.91 5.08 -6.35
C GLN A 331 -22.03 5.21 -5.10
N LEU A 332 -20.76 5.60 -5.29
CA LEU A 332 -19.87 5.95 -4.18
C LEU A 332 -20.49 7.06 -3.31
N ASN A 333 -20.24 7.02 -2.01
CA ASN A 333 -20.76 7.93 -0.97
C ASN A 333 -22.31 7.94 -0.83
N GLN A 334 -23.03 7.10 -1.59
CA GLN A 334 -24.48 6.96 -1.46
C GLN A 334 -24.83 6.31 -0.13
N ALA A 335 -25.82 6.88 0.59
CA ALA A 335 -26.44 6.23 1.73
C ALA A 335 -27.35 5.09 1.26
N VAL A 336 -27.34 3.98 1.97
CA VAL A 336 -28.17 2.79 1.74
C VAL A 336 -28.78 2.32 3.05
N GLU A 337 -30.00 1.75 2.92
CA GLU A 337 -30.71 1.11 4.04
C GLU A 337 -30.47 -0.40 4.06
N ALA A 338 -30.59 -1.02 5.23
CA ALA A 338 -30.57 -2.48 5.34
C ALA A 338 -31.66 -3.10 4.48
N GLY A 339 -31.33 -4.14 3.67
CA GLY A 339 -32.24 -4.78 2.74
C GLY A 339 -32.41 -4.04 1.41
N GLN A 340 -31.86 -2.85 1.23
CA GLN A 340 -31.89 -2.15 -0.07
C GLN A 340 -31.14 -2.96 -1.12
N LYS A 341 -31.76 -3.21 -2.30
CA LYS A 341 -31.09 -3.86 -3.43
C LYS A 341 -29.96 -2.96 -3.94
N VAL A 342 -28.74 -3.54 -4.02
CA VAL A 342 -27.53 -2.80 -4.40
C VAL A 342 -26.83 -3.34 -5.64
N ALA A 343 -27.12 -4.59 -6.03
CA ALA A 343 -26.60 -5.18 -7.27
C ALA A 343 -27.49 -6.30 -7.81
N ILE A 344 -27.38 -6.55 -9.12
CA ILE A 344 -27.96 -7.68 -9.83
C ILE A 344 -26.84 -8.43 -10.54
N GLN A 345 -26.91 -9.76 -10.56
CA GLN A 345 -25.98 -10.60 -11.31
C GLN A 345 -26.72 -11.45 -12.33
N ARG A 346 -26.18 -11.48 -13.56
CA ARG A 346 -26.79 -12.18 -14.69
C ARG A 346 -25.81 -13.21 -15.28
N ASN A 347 -26.36 -14.30 -15.84
CA ASN A 347 -25.55 -15.23 -16.64
C ASN A 347 -25.29 -14.68 -18.05
N THR A 348 -24.60 -15.44 -18.89
CA THR A 348 -24.31 -15.10 -20.30
C THR A 348 -25.54 -14.95 -21.19
N PHE A 349 -26.70 -15.49 -20.80
CA PHE A 349 -27.97 -15.35 -21.52
C PHE A 349 -28.77 -14.13 -21.05
N GLY A 350 -28.27 -13.35 -20.08
CA GLY A 350 -28.95 -12.19 -19.51
C GLY A 350 -29.97 -12.53 -18.42
N GLU A 351 -30.12 -13.78 -18.05
CA GLU A 351 -31.03 -14.22 -16.98
C GLU A 351 -30.45 -13.83 -15.62
N VAL A 352 -31.29 -13.34 -14.71
CA VAL A 352 -30.91 -12.99 -13.35
C VAL A 352 -30.62 -14.27 -12.58
N VAL A 353 -29.37 -14.39 -12.07
CA VAL A 353 -28.93 -15.53 -11.25
C VAL A 353 -28.85 -15.18 -9.77
N ALA A 354 -28.67 -13.90 -9.44
CA ALA A 354 -28.69 -13.42 -8.06
C ALA A 354 -29.04 -11.92 -8.00
N GLU A 355 -29.62 -11.52 -6.87
CA GLU A 355 -29.80 -10.13 -6.47
C GLU A 355 -29.18 -9.94 -5.08
N TYR A 356 -28.50 -8.83 -4.88
CA TYR A 356 -27.77 -8.54 -3.64
C TYR A 356 -28.35 -7.34 -2.95
N ALA A 357 -28.52 -7.45 -1.65
CA ALA A 357 -29.02 -6.38 -0.81
C ALA A 357 -27.92 -5.89 0.16
N ALA A 358 -28.02 -4.65 0.60
CA ALA A 358 -27.18 -4.12 1.64
C ALA A 358 -27.45 -4.87 2.96
N PRO A 359 -26.44 -5.47 3.59
CA PRO A 359 -26.63 -6.21 4.83
C PRO A 359 -26.95 -5.29 6.02
N ARG A 360 -26.62 -4.00 5.89
CA ARG A 360 -26.81 -2.98 6.92
C ARG A 360 -26.97 -1.60 6.28
N ALA A 361 -27.60 -0.67 7.01
CA ALA A 361 -27.60 0.74 6.66
C ALA A 361 -26.18 1.36 6.82
N GLY A 362 -25.81 2.23 5.90
CA GLY A 362 -24.50 2.89 5.88
C GLY A 362 -24.26 3.68 4.62
N LYS A 363 -23.00 3.97 4.31
CA LYS A 363 -22.57 4.65 3.07
C LYS A 363 -21.66 3.75 2.24
N ILE A 364 -21.82 3.82 0.92
CA ILE A 364 -20.96 3.08 -0.02
C ILE A 364 -19.57 3.71 0.01
N GLY A 365 -18.56 2.97 0.51
CA GLY A 365 -17.16 3.39 0.56
C GLY A 365 -16.36 2.95 -0.65
N ALA A 366 -16.64 1.73 -1.15
CA ALA A 366 -16.01 1.22 -2.37
C ALA A 366 -16.96 0.32 -3.15
N ARG A 367 -16.71 0.20 -4.46
CA ARG A 367 -17.50 -0.66 -5.36
C ARG A 367 -16.61 -1.24 -6.45
N ARG A 368 -17.03 -2.40 -6.98
CA ARG A 368 -16.35 -3.06 -8.08
C ARG A 368 -16.49 -2.25 -9.37
N THR A 369 -15.40 -2.18 -10.16
CA THR A 369 -15.39 -1.60 -11.52
C THR A 369 -15.43 -2.68 -12.60
N ASP A 370 -14.99 -3.91 -12.31
CA ASP A 370 -15.10 -5.02 -13.24
C ASP A 370 -16.55 -5.45 -13.36
N ALA A 371 -17.01 -5.61 -14.60
CA ALA A 371 -18.38 -5.99 -14.93
C ALA A 371 -18.71 -7.46 -14.62
N THR A 372 -17.76 -8.25 -14.13
CA THR A 372 -17.93 -9.67 -13.81
C THR A 372 -17.40 -10.00 -12.43
N ALA A 373 -18.00 -11.04 -11.81
CA ALA A 373 -17.50 -11.61 -10.56
C ALA A 373 -17.77 -13.11 -10.50
N GLU A 374 -16.89 -13.82 -9.83
CA GLU A 374 -17.08 -15.23 -9.43
C GLU A 374 -17.65 -15.31 -8.00
N PRO A 375 -18.17 -16.47 -7.56
CA PRO A 375 -18.64 -16.63 -6.18
C PRO A 375 -17.54 -16.29 -5.16
N GLY A 376 -17.93 -15.61 -4.08
CA GLY A 376 -16.99 -15.18 -3.02
C GLY A 376 -16.28 -13.84 -3.30
N THR A 377 -16.63 -13.14 -4.39
CA THR A 377 -16.03 -11.84 -4.72
C THR A 377 -16.75 -10.71 -3.99
N PRO A 378 -16.05 -9.85 -3.22
CA PRO A 378 -16.63 -8.62 -2.70
C PRO A 378 -16.87 -7.63 -3.85
N ILE A 379 -18.09 -7.07 -3.93
CA ILE A 379 -18.52 -6.17 -5.01
C ILE A 379 -18.81 -4.74 -4.54
N ILE A 380 -19.16 -4.59 -3.28
CA ILE A 380 -19.45 -3.30 -2.62
C ILE A 380 -18.94 -3.39 -1.20
N PHE A 381 -18.40 -2.29 -0.68
CA PHE A 381 -18.07 -2.12 0.74
C PHE A 381 -18.92 -1.02 1.33
N ILE A 382 -19.65 -1.32 2.41
CA ILE A 382 -20.52 -0.40 3.12
C ILE A 382 -19.84 -0.03 4.44
N LEU A 383 -19.57 1.26 4.61
CA LEU A 383 -19.11 1.85 5.85
C LEU A 383 -20.30 2.25 6.71
N PHE A 384 -20.24 1.96 8.01
CA PHE A 384 -21.31 2.29 8.95
C PHE A 384 -20.74 2.74 10.30
N ASP A 385 -21.56 3.48 11.06
CA ASP A 385 -21.31 3.83 12.44
C ASP A 385 -22.15 2.92 13.35
N SER A 386 -21.50 2.14 14.21
CA SER A 386 -22.16 1.18 15.11
C SER A 386 -23.08 1.86 16.12
N ALA A 387 -22.79 3.11 16.50
CA ALA A 387 -23.59 3.87 17.47
C ALA A 387 -24.93 4.34 16.87
N THR A 388 -25.00 4.57 15.57
CA THR A 388 -26.23 5.02 14.87
C THR A 388 -27.11 3.88 14.41
N ALA A 389 -26.64 2.65 14.46
CA ALA A 389 -27.34 1.47 13.94
C ALA A 389 -28.23 0.82 15.01
N VAL A 390 -29.34 1.43 15.33
CA VAL A 390 -30.42 0.78 16.09
C VAL A 390 -31.31 0.00 15.11
N GLY A 391 -31.16 -1.33 15.05
CA GLY A 391 -32.11 -2.21 14.35
C GLY A 391 -31.48 -3.40 13.63
N GLY A 392 -31.50 -4.56 14.26
CA GLY A 392 -31.45 -5.88 13.63
C GLY A 392 -30.06 -6.47 13.44
N ASP A 393 -29.57 -7.19 14.43
CA ASP A 393 -28.53 -8.20 14.26
C ASP A 393 -29.04 -9.29 13.32
N VAL A 394 -28.59 -9.28 12.09
CA VAL A 394 -28.71 -10.46 11.21
C VAL A 394 -27.49 -11.32 11.54
N VAL A 395 -27.72 -12.34 12.35
CA VAL A 395 -26.77 -13.44 12.53
C VAL A 395 -26.68 -14.13 11.17
N VAL A 396 -25.52 -14.06 10.55
CA VAL A 396 -25.17 -14.88 9.40
C VAL A 396 -24.71 -16.22 9.95
N GLU A 397 -25.58 -17.27 9.84
CA GLU A 397 -25.21 -18.67 10.02
C GLU A 397 -24.34 -19.17 8.85
#